data_153d4a6f0822a170546704c445178c65
#
_entry.id   153d4a6f0822a170546704c445178c65
#
_cell.length_a   1.000
_cell.length_b   1.000
_cell.length_c   1.000
_cell.angle_alpha   90.00
_cell.angle_beta   90.00
_cell.angle_gamma   90.00
#
_symmetry.space_group_name_H-M   'P 1'
#
loop_
_entity.id
_entity.type
_entity.pdbx_description
1 polymer ?
#
loop_
_entity_poly.entity_id
_entity_poly.type
_entity_poly.pdbx_seq_one_letter_code
_entity_poly.pdbx_strand_id
1 'polypeptide(L)'
;VVDSATKWINGHGTAMGGVIVDGGNYNWANGKFPQIDGPSEGYHGLNLHEAFGPAAFIVKCRVDGLRDLGCCPSPFDSYLMMIGLETLSLRVKHQVESTWKLAEYCRSHPKVERVSFVGFDTHPSHENARKYYRYGSSAVFTVELKGTLESTVRFVESLRLAANMTMIGDSITVVTHPASTTHKPVSYTHLRA
;
A
#
# COMPACT_ATOMS: atom_id res chain seq x y z
N VAL A 1 -8.59 8.25 4.41
CA VAL A 1 -7.61 7.22 4.08
C VAL A 1 -8.04 6.51 2.81
N VAL A 2 -7.12 6.27 1.90
CA VAL A 2 -7.36 5.46 0.69
C VAL A 2 -6.39 4.28 0.75
N ASP A 3 -6.90 3.08 0.58
CA ASP A 3 -6.11 1.86 0.65
C ASP A 3 -6.41 0.92 -0.52
N SER A 4 -5.36 0.22 -0.97
CA SER A 4 -5.48 -0.77 -2.04
C SER A 4 -5.91 -2.11 -1.44
N ALA A 5 -7.20 -2.44 -1.54
CA ALA A 5 -7.72 -3.73 -1.11
C ALA A 5 -7.12 -4.92 -1.89
N THR A 6 -6.54 -4.66 -3.08
CA THR A 6 -5.76 -5.62 -3.87
C THR A 6 -4.63 -6.28 -3.07
N LYS A 7 -4.07 -5.58 -2.08
CA LYS A 7 -2.87 -5.96 -1.34
C LYS A 7 -3.22 -6.85 -0.15
N TRP A 8 -2.92 -6.43 1.08
CA TRP A 8 -3.14 -7.24 2.28
C TRP A 8 -4.60 -7.65 2.53
N ILE A 9 -5.57 -6.80 2.17
CA ILE A 9 -6.99 -7.11 2.40
C ILE A 9 -7.37 -8.36 1.60
N ASN A 10 -7.12 -8.39 0.31
CA ASN A 10 -7.30 -9.59 -0.52
C ASN A 10 -6.28 -10.68 -0.14
N GLY A 11 -5.00 -10.37 -0.15
CA GLY A 11 -3.90 -11.19 0.33
C GLY A 11 -3.59 -12.46 -0.47
N HIS A 12 -4.20 -12.64 -1.63
CA HIS A 12 -4.09 -13.85 -2.45
C HIS A 12 -3.84 -13.55 -3.94
N GLY A 13 -3.69 -12.28 -4.32
CA GLY A 13 -3.46 -11.90 -5.71
C GLY A 13 -4.61 -12.22 -6.67
N THR A 14 -5.83 -12.44 -6.17
CA THR A 14 -6.97 -12.97 -6.92
C THR A 14 -7.95 -11.91 -7.39
N ALA A 15 -7.94 -10.71 -6.81
CA ALA A 15 -8.88 -9.64 -7.10
C ALA A 15 -8.22 -8.26 -6.96
N MET A 16 -8.77 -7.28 -7.65
CA MET A 16 -8.36 -5.88 -7.55
C MET A 16 -9.46 -5.03 -6.92
N GLY A 17 -9.07 -4.14 -6.01
CA GLY A 17 -10.02 -3.24 -5.39
C GLY A 17 -9.37 -2.18 -4.53
N GLY A 18 -10.20 -1.25 -4.06
CA GLY A 18 -9.80 -0.16 -3.18
C GLY A 18 -10.84 0.09 -2.09
N VAL A 19 -10.37 0.73 -1.04
CA VAL A 19 -11.23 1.18 0.06
C VAL A 19 -10.95 2.66 0.33
N ILE A 20 -12.01 3.44 0.45
CA ILE A 20 -11.96 4.83 0.89
C ILE A 20 -12.63 4.92 2.25
N VAL A 21 -11.89 5.40 3.25
CA VAL A 21 -12.40 5.62 4.61
C VAL A 21 -12.29 7.10 4.93
N ASP A 22 -13.42 7.72 5.20
CA ASP A 22 -13.49 9.11 5.65
C ASP A 22 -13.86 9.16 7.13
N GLY A 23 -13.10 9.96 7.89
CA GLY A 23 -13.40 10.18 9.32
C GLY A 23 -14.51 11.19 9.57
N GLY A 24 -15.00 11.88 8.55
CA GLY A 24 -16.06 12.88 8.66
C GLY A 24 -15.69 14.14 9.45
N ASN A 25 -14.41 14.36 9.73
CA ASN A 25 -13.94 15.46 10.60
C ASN A 25 -13.13 16.53 9.87
N TYR A 26 -13.02 16.44 8.54
CA TYR A 26 -12.33 17.44 7.75
C TYR A 26 -13.27 18.62 7.42
N ASN A 27 -12.77 19.84 7.60
CA ASN A 27 -13.52 21.05 7.20
C ASN A 27 -13.40 21.27 5.69
N TRP A 28 -14.42 20.88 4.94
CA TRP A 28 -14.48 21.06 3.49
C TRP A 28 -14.78 22.52 3.10
N ALA A 29 -15.38 23.32 3.99
CA ALA A 29 -15.69 24.75 3.79
C ALA A 29 -14.45 25.66 4.00
N ASN A 30 -13.28 25.24 3.54
CA ASN A 30 -12.03 26.00 3.68
C ASN A 30 -11.65 26.78 2.40
N GLY A 31 -12.52 26.82 1.41
CA GLY A 31 -12.33 27.49 0.12
C GLY A 31 -11.42 26.77 -0.88
N LYS A 32 -10.86 25.61 -0.53
CA LYS A 32 -9.95 24.83 -1.41
C LYS A 32 -10.66 23.75 -2.23
N PHE A 33 -11.91 23.44 -1.91
CA PHE A 33 -12.64 22.31 -2.50
C PHE A 33 -14.02 22.75 -3.01
N PRO A 34 -14.07 23.65 -4.03
CA PRO A 34 -15.35 24.14 -4.57
C PRO A 34 -16.23 23.05 -5.14
N GLN A 35 -15.67 21.90 -5.52
CA GLN A 35 -16.43 20.74 -5.99
C GLN A 35 -17.17 19.99 -4.86
N ILE A 36 -16.93 20.31 -3.58
CA ILE A 36 -17.63 19.74 -2.42
C ILE A 36 -18.42 20.83 -1.70
N ASP A 37 -17.84 22.02 -1.54
CA ASP A 37 -18.43 23.17 -0.85
C ASP A 37 -18.79 24.30 -1.84
N GLY A 38 -19.41 23.94 -2.93
CA GLY A 38 -19.94 24.85 -3.94
C GLY A 38 -21.12 24.23 -4.68
N PRO A 39 -21.81 24.99 -5.53
CA PRO A 39 -22.97 24.52 -6.28
C PRO A 39 -22.54 23.43 -7.28
N SER A 40 -23.20 22.29 -7.23
CA SER A 40 -23.00 21.19 -8.18
C SER A 40 -23.99 21.33 -9.35
N GLU A 41 -23.48 21.60 -10.55
CA GLU A 41 -24.34 21.78 -11.75
C GLU A 41 -25.15 20.53 -12.06
N GLY A 42 -24.54 19.33 -11.95
CA GLY A 42 -25.20 18.04 -12.18
C GLY A 42 -26.31 17.72 -11.17
N TYR A 43 -26.41 18.47 -10.08
CA TYR A 43 -27.41 18.31 -9.02
C TYR A 43 -28.19 19.61 -8.74
N HIS A 44 -28.51 20.35 -9.80
CA HIS A 44 -29.33 21.57 -9.74
C HIS A 44 -28.79 22.63 -8.74
N GLY A 45 -27.50 22.77 -8.63
CA GLY A 45 -26.86 23.73 -7.74
C GLY A 45 -26.74 23.30 -6.27
N LEU A 46 -26.98 22.01 -5.97
CA LEU A 46 -26.85 21.49 -4.60
C LEU A 46 -25.41 21.64 -4.11
N ASN A 47 -25.22 22.21 -2.92
CA ASN A 47 -23.97 22.20 -2.19
C ASN A 47 -23.90 20.91 -1.33
N LEU A 48 -22.95 20.04 -1.64
CA LEU A 48 -22.83 18.75 -0.95
C LEU A 48 -22.42 18.90 0.52
N HIS A 49 -21.57 19.89 0.84
CA HIS A 49 -21.17 20.14 2.22
C HIS A 49 -22.34 20.64 3.08
N GLU A 50 -23.13 21.57 2.56
CA GLU A 50 -24.33 22.06 3.27
C GLU A 50 -25.37 20.97 3.45
N ALA A 51 -25.59 20.13 2.44
CA ALA A 51 -26.62 19.10 2.46
C ALA A 51 -26.26 17.85 3.28
N PHE A 52 -24.98 17.43 3.29
CA PHE A 52 -24.54 16.17 3.87
C PHE A 52 -23.50 16.31 4.99
N GLY A 53 -23.00 17.52 5.27
CA GLY A 53 -22.08 17.79 6.37
C GLY A 53 -20.86 16.85 6.36
N PRO A 54 -20.64 16.09 7.45
CA PRO A 54 -19.49 15.16 7.56
C PRO A 54 -19.43 14.09 6.47
N ALA A 55 -20.54 13.74 5.85
CA ALA A 55 -20.60 12.72 4.81
C ALA A 55 -20.36 13.28 3.38
N ALA A 56 -20.18 14.58 3.21
CA ALA A 56 -20.09 15.24 1.91
C ALA A 56 -19.05 14.60 0.96
N PHE A 57 -17.87 14.28 1.46
CA PHE A 57 -16.82 13.64 0.66
C PHE A 57 -17.22 12.25 0.18
N ILE A 58 -17.77 11.42 1.05
CA ILE A 58 -18.19 10.05 0.66
C ILE A 58 -19.39 10.10 -0.29
N VAL A 59 -20.30 11.07 -0.10
CA VAL A 59 -21.40 11.29 -1.06
C VAL A 59 -20.82 11.70 -2.41
N LYS A 60 -19.85 12.62 -2.46
CA LYS A 60 -19.15 12.99 -3.70
C LYS A 60 -18.51 11.79 -4.39
N CYS A 61 -17.80 10.96 -3.64
CA CYS A 61 -17.22 9.71 -4.18
C CYS A 61 -18.29 8.78 -4.78
N ARG A 62 -19.47 8.70 -4.14
CA ARG A 62 -20.55 7.85 -4.62
C ARG A 62 -21.25 8.41 -5.86
N VAL A 63 -21.46 9.71 -5.93
CA VAL A 63 -22.17 10.31 -7.08
C VAL A 63 -21.25 10.43 -8.29
N ASP A 64 -20.08 10.98 -8.16
CA ASP A 64 -19.17 11.18 -9.29
C ASP A 64 -18.40 9.89 -9.63
N GLY A 65 -17.79 9.25 -8.63
CA GLY A 65 -16.95 8.09 -8.86
C GLY A 65 -17.74 6.81 -9.16
N LEU A 66 -18.67 6.48 -8.30
CA LEU A 66 -19.43 5.22 -8.43
C LEU A 66 -20.54 5.34 -9.49
N ARG A 67 -21.41 6.34 -9.36
CA ARG A 67 -22.60 6.48 -10.22
C ARG A 67 -22.22 6.95 -11.62
N ASP A 68 -21.50 8.06 -11.73
CA ASP A 68 -21.30 8.73 -13.02
C ASP A 68 -20.15 8.09 -13.82
N LEU A 69 -19.03 7.72 -13.17
CA LEU A 69 -17.90 7.06 -13.80
C LEU A 69 -17.95 5.52 -13.75
N GLY A 70 -18.81 4.95 -12.91
CA GLY A 70 -18.96 3.50 -12.79
C GLY A 70 -17.80 2.79 -12.09
N CYS A 71 -16.99 3.50 -11.30
CA CYS A 71 -15.84 2.94 -10.59
C CYS A 71 -16.29 2.08 -9.41
N CYS A 72 -16.65 0.83 -9.64
CA CYS A 72 -16.98 -0.10 -8.57
C CYS A 72 -16.36 -1.49 -8.82
N PRO A 73 -15.98 -2.23 -7.75
CA PRO A 73 -15.55 -3.60 -7.90
C PRO A 73 -16.72 -4.50 -8.31
N SER A 74 -16.42 -5.59 -9.00
CA SER A 74 -17.44 -6.60 -9.26
C SER A 74 -17.88 -7.27 -7.94
N PRO A 75 -19.12 -7.82 -7.86
CA PRO A 75 -19.53 -8.60 -6.69
C PRO A 75 -18.62 -9.79 -6.41
N PHE A 76 -18.07 -10.41 -7.44
CA PHE A 76 -17.15 -11.54 -7.31
C PHE A 76 -15.80 -11.12 -6.71
N ASP A 77 -15.22 -9.99 -7.17
CA ASP A 77 -14.01 -9.44 -6.58
C ASP A 77 -14.23 -9.06 -5.12
N SER A 78 -15.37 -8.45 -4.81
CA SER A 78 -15.75 -8.11 -3.43
C SER A 78 -15.83 -9.35 -2.55
N TYR A 79 -16.42 -10.44 -3.05
CA TYR A 79 -16.49 -11.73 -2.35
C TYR A 79 -15.08 -12.29 -2.06
N LEU A 80 -14.18 -12.30 -3.05
CA LEU A 80 -12.81 -12.77 -2.86
C LEU A 80 -12.05 -11.91 -1.84
N MET A 81 -12.24 -10.59 -1.85
CA MET A 81 -11.64 -9.70 -0.84
C MET A 81 -12.19 -9.95 0.56
N MET A 82 -13.48 -10.26 0.71
CA MET A 82 -14.08 -10.64 2.00
C MET A 82 -13.45 -11.91 2.56
N ILE A 83 -13.26 -12.94 1.73
CA ILE A 83 -12.55 -14.17 2.14
C ILE A 83 -11.13 -13.83 2.60
N GLY A 84 -10.40 -12.99 1.86
CA GLY A 84 -9.07 -12.54 2.25
C GLY A 84 -9.06 -11.79 3.59
N LEU A 85 -10.07 -10.98 3.84
CA LEU A 85 -10.21 -10.19 5.07
C LEU A 85 -10.38 -11.08 6.31
N GLU A 86 -11.06 -12.21 6.21
CA GLU A 86 -11.27 -13.15 7.33
C GLU A 86 -9.96 -13.66 7.95
N THR A 87 -8.91 -13.83 7.13
CA THR A 87 -7.60 -14.32 7.58
C THR A 87 -6.54 -13.22 7.70
N LEU A 88 -6.89 -11.95 7.48
CA LEU A 88 -5.95 -10.84 7.42
C LEU A 88 -5.06 -10.75 8.65
N SER A 89 -5.63 -10.79 9.84
CA SER A 89 -4.88 -10.64 11.09
C SER A 89 -3.86 -11.77 11.30
N LEU A 90 -4.23 -13.00 10.95
CA LEU A 90 -3.35 -14.18 11.05
C LEU A 90 -2.19 -14.07 10.06
N ARG A 91 -2.50 -13.73 8.81
CA ARG A 91 -1.49 -13.59 7.76
C ARG A 91 -0.50 -12.46 8.07
N VAL A 92 -0.99 -11.28 8.40
CA VAL A 92 -0.14 -10.11 8.69
C VAL A 92 0.76 -10.38 9.90
N LYS A 93 0.24 -10.99 10.97
CA LYS A 93 1.05 -11.36 12.13
C LYS A 93 2.20 -12.27 11.72
N HIS A 94 1.92 -13.33 10.99
CA HIS A 94 2.94 -14.28 10.53
C HIS A 94 3.95 -13.63 9.55
N GLN A 95 3.48 -12.78 8.65
CA GLN A 95 4.33 -12.04 7.72
C GLN A 95 5.29 -11.10 8.45
N VAL A 96 4.82 -10.36 9.45
CA VAL A 96 5.66 -9.47 10.27
C VAL A 96 6.73 -10.25 11.02
N GLU A 97 6.38 -11.38 11.65
CA GLU A 97 7.33 -12.25 12.35
C GLU A 97 8.39 -12.84 11.41
N SER A 98 7.96 -13.29 10.24
CA SER A 98 8.86 -13.83 9.21
C SER A 98 9.77 -12.77 8.62
N THR A 99 9.25 -11.57 8.40
CA THR A 99 10.01 -10.41 7.90
C THR A 99 11.10 -10.03 8.89
N TRP A 100 10.79 -10.00 10.18
CA TRP A 100 11.79 -9.71 11.21
C TRP A 100 12.98 -10.68 11.14
N LYS A 101 12.70 -11.99 11.15
CA LYS A 101 13.74 -13.03 11.08
C LYS A 101 14.59 -12.91 9.82
N LEU A 102 13.93 -12.65 8.68
CA LEU A 102 14.64 -12.53 7.40
C LEU A 102 15.47 -11.24 7.34
N ALA A 103 14.97 -10.12 7.87
CA ALA A 103 15.71 -8.86 7.92
C ALA A 103 16.98 -9.00 8.81
N GLU A 104 16.87 -9.67 9.95
CA GLU A 104 18.02 -9.95 10.82
C GLU A 104 19.06 -10.85 10.13
N TYR A 105 18.61 -11.91 9.46
CA TYR A 105 19.49 -12.75 8.67
C TYR A 105 20.22 -11.95 7.58
N CYS A 106 19.48 -11.14 6.83
CA CYS A 106 20.07 -10.30 5.79
C CYS A 106 21.08 -9.29 6.37
N ARG A 107 20.79 -8.68 7.52
CA ARG A 107 21.68 -7.71 8.17
C ARG A 107 23.04 -8.30 8.52
N SER A 108 23.09 -9.57 8.85
CA SER A 108 24.34 -10.29 9.20
C SER A 108 25.02 -10.96 8.01
N HIS A 109 24.39 -10.96 6.83
CA HIS A 109 24.90 -11.72 5.69
C HIS A 109 26.06 -10.98 4.98
N PRO A 110 27.20 -11.66 4.69
CA PRO A 110 28.42 -11.01 4.16
C PRO A 110 28.26 -10.35 2.78
N LYS A 111 27.30 -10.79 1.98
CA LYS A 111 26.98 -10.21 0.65
C LYS A 111 25.97 -9.05 0.69
N VAL A 112 25.47 -8.71 1.87
CA VAL A 112 24.55 -7.60 2.05
C VAL A 112 25.33 -6.36 2.48
N GLU A 113 25.07 -5.24 1.85
CA GLU A 113 25.65 -3.94 2.20
C GLU A 113 24.80 -3.26 3.28
N ARG A 114 23.48 -3.21 3.06
CA ARG A 114 22.56 -2.53 3.96
C ARG A 114 21.18 -3.19 3.93
N VAL A 115 20.51 -3.17 5.07
CA VAL A 115 19.08 -3.48 5.21
C VAL A 115 18.35 -2.24 5.71
N SER A 116 17.33 -1.80 5.00
CA SER A 116 16.42 -0.75 5.45
C SER A 116 15.12 -1.38 5.91
N PHE A 117 14.91 -1.37 7.22
CA PHE A 117 13.75 -1.97 7.88
C PHE A 117 13.34 -1.12 9.09
N VAL A 118 12.11 -0.64 9.08
CA VAL A 118 11.58 0.25 10.13
C VAL A 118 11.51 -0.41 11.52
N GLY A 119 11.60 -1.74 11.58
CA GLY A 119 11.70 -2.49 12.83
C GLY A 119 13.03 -2.30 13.54
N PHE A 120 14.11 -1.98 12.85
CA PHE A 120 15.41 -1.75 13.47
C PHE A 120 15.46 -0.36 14.11
N ASP A 121 16.05 -0.29 15.29
CA ASP A 121 16.27 0.93 16.07
C ASP A 121 17.16 1.98 15.34
N THR A 122 18.00 1.49 14.44
CA THR A 122 18.87 2.32 13.58
C THR A 122 18.13 2.98 12.41
N HIS A 123 16.87 2.60 12.13
CA HIS A 123 16.12 3.18 11.03
C HIS A 123 15.57 4.56 11.38
N PRO A 124 15.70 5.59 10.51
CA PRO A 124 15.27 6.97 10.81
C PRO A 124 13.80 7.10 11.22
N SER A 125 12.93 6.21 10.71
CA SER A 125 11.49 6.21 10.99
C SER A 125 11.09 5.21 12.07
N HIS A 126 12.03 4.64 12.83
CA HIS A 126 11.74 3.64 13.86
C HIS A 126 10.72 4.13 14.89
N GLU A 127 10.92 5.34 15.42
CA GLU A 127 10.01 5.94 16.42
C GLU A 127 8.59 6.15 15.84
N ASN A 128 8.49 6.54 14.57
CA ASN A 128 7.19 6.64 13.89
C ASN A 128 6.54 5.26 13.73
N ALA A 129 7.32 4.24 13.38
CA ALA A 129 6.81 2.88 13.29
C ALA A 129 6.28 2.39 14.64
N ARG A 130 7.01 2.61 15.75
CA ARG A 130 6.54 2.29 17.11
C ARG A 130 5.26 3.03 17.50
N LYS A 131 5.13 4.28 17.05
CA LYS A 131 3.94 5.10 17.35
C LYS A 131 2.69 4.61 16.62
N TYR A 132 2.82 4.20 15.36
CA TYR A 132 1.67 3.92 14.50
C TYR A 132 1.37 2.42 14.35
N TYR A 133 2.36 1.55 14.44
CA TYR A 133 2.19 0.10 14.33
C TYR A 133 2.09 -0.56 15.72
N ARG A 134 0.86 -0.84 16.14
CA ARG A 134 0.60 -1.38 17.48
C ARG A 134 1.10 -2.82 17.69
N TYR A 135 1.15 -3.61 16.62
CA TYR A 135 1.34 -5.07 16.70
C TYR A 135 2.52 -5.56 15.85
N GLY A 136 3.56 -4.78 15.76
CA GLY A 136 4.76 -5.13 15.02
C GLY A 136 5.29 -3.97 14.21
N SER A 137 6.20 -4.24 13.27
CA SER A 137 6.83 -3.18 12.48
C SER A 137 6.30 -3.13 11.05
N SER A 138 6.71 -4.07 10.22
CA SER A 138 6.35 -4.11 8.80
C SER A 138 6.49 -5.54 8.26
N ALA A 139 5.78 -5.85 7.21
CA ALA A 139 5.97 -7.05 6.41
C ALA A 139 6.76 -6.78 5.12
N VAL A 140 7.45 -5.63 5.04
CA VAL A 140 8.27 -5.21 3.90
C VAL A 140 9.56 -4.59 4.41
N PHE A 141 10.67 -4.91 3.75
CA PHE A 141 11.98 -4.27 3.96
C PHE A 141 12.74 -4.24 2.65
N THR A 142 13.82 -3.48 2.58
CA THR A 142 14.71 -3.43 1.43
C THR A 142 16.10 -3.89 1.79
N VAL A 143 16.77 -4.52 0.81
CA VAL A 143 18.14 -5.02 0.95
C VAL A 143 18.98 -4.45 -0.17
N GLU A 144 20.12 -3.86 0.18
CA GLU A 144 21.16 -3.51 -0.77
C GLU A 144 22.22 -4.61 -0.78
N LEU A 145 22.48 -5.17 -1.95
CA LEU A 145 23.50 -6.19 -2.11
C LEU A 145 24.85 -5.57 -2.47
N LYS A 146 25.94 -6.13 -1.96
CA LYS A 146 27.29 -5.80 -2.43
C LYS A 146 27.45 -6.31 -3.86
N GLY A 147 27.92 -5.45 -4.75
CA GLY A 147 28.19 -5.82 -6.14
C GLY A 147 27.61 -4.85 -7.15
N THR A 148 27.31 -5.36 -8.33
CA THR A 148 26.81 -4.57 -9.47
C THR A 148 25.30 -4.76 -9.67
N LEU A 149 24.73 -3.90 -10.53
CA LEU A 149 23.36 -4.03 -10.99
C LEU A 149 23.09 -5.44 -11.56
N GLU A 150 23.99 -5.95 -12.39
CA GLU A 150 23.85 -7.26 -13.03
C GLU A 150 23.86 -8.40 -11.99
N SER A 151 24.67 -8.27 -10.93
CA SER A 151 24.67 -9.26 -9.84
C SER A 151 23.38 -9.27 -9.05
N THR A 152 22.76 -8.09 -8.85
CA THR A 152 21.47 -7.97 -8.17
C THR A 152 20.33 -8.54 -9.02
N VAL A 153 20.32 -8.25 -10.32
CA VAL A 153 19.34 -8.83 -11.27
C VAL A 153 19.44 -10.35 -11.28
N ARG A 154 20.66 -10.90 -11.44
CA ARG A 154 20.87 -12.36 -11.39
C ARG A 154 20.42 -12.98 -10.07
N PHE A 155 20.65 -12.30 -8.94
CA PHE A 155 20.15 -12.77 -7.64
C PHE A 155 18.63 -12.90 -7.66
N VAL A 156 17.91 -11.85 -8.06
CA VAL A 156 16.44 -11.88 -8.08
C VAL A 156 15.91 -12.95 -9.05
N GLU A 157 16.51 -13.09 -10.23
CA GLU A 157 16.11 -14.08 -11.22
C GLU A 157 16.44 -15.54 -10.79
N SER A 158 17.40 -15.73 -9.91
CA SER A 158 17.76 -17.06 -9.40
C SER A 158 16.88 -17.58 -8.27
N LEU A 159 16.01 -16.73 -7.72
CA LEU A 159 15.13 -17.11 -6.62
C LEU A 159 14.09 -18.15 -7.08
N ARG A 160 13.91 -19.20 -6.29
CA ARG A 160 12.95 -20.27 -6.58
C ARG A 160 11.70 -20.24 -5.70
N LEU A 161 11.86 -19.83 -4.44
CA LEU A 161 10.75 -19.76 -3.49
C LEU A 161 10.02 -18.41 -3.57
N ALA A 162 10.78 -17.32 -3.69
CA ALA A 162 10.21 -15.98 -3.82
C ALA A 162 9.93 -15.66 -5.28
N ALA A 163 8.75 -15.14 -5.56
CA ALA A 163 8.35 -14.71 -6.90
C ALA A 163 8.93 -13.32 -7.23
N ASN A 164 9.50 -13.16 -8.41
CA ASN A 164 9.92 -11.86 -8.93
C ASN A 164 8.71 -11.12 -9.50
N MET A 165 8.07 -10.32 -8.69
CA MET A 165 6.87 -9.55 -9.06
C MET A 165 6.69 -8.33 -8.16
N THR A 166 5.89 -7.37 -8.61
CA THR A 166 5.66 -6.07 -7.96
C THR A 166 4.44 -6.04 -7.04
N MET A 167 4.10 -7.17 -6.45
CA MET A 167 3.00 -7.28 -5.49
C MET A 167 3.52 -7.13 -4.05
N ILE A 168 2.67 -6.70 -3.13
CA ILE A 168 2.91 -6.71 -1.69
C ILE A 168 1.69 -7.25 -0.95
N GLY A 169 1.92 -7.89 0.21
CA GLY A 169 0.84 -8.38 1.08
C GLY A 169 0.16 -9.65 0.59
N ASP A 170 0.77 -10.36 -0.35
CA ASP A 170 0.30 -11.65 -0.84
C ASP A 170 0.64 -12.79 0.15
N SER A 171 0.02 -13.95 -0.04
CA SER A 171 0.32 -15.19 0.69
C SER A 171 1.66 -15.82 0.30
N ILE A 172 2.24 -15.41 -0.83
CA ILE A 172 3.57 -15.83 -1.28
C ILE A 172 4.61 -14.75 -1.00
N THR A 173 5.87 -15.15 -0.81
CA THR A 173 6.99 -14.21 -0.72
C THR A 173 7.29 -13.62 -2.09
N VAL A 174 7.38 -12.29 -2.15
CA VAL A 174 7.70 -11.57 -3.38
C VAL A 174 8.96 -10.74 -3.21
N VAL A 175 9.74 -10.65 -4.27
CA VAL A 175 10.94 -9.82 -4.35
C VAL A 175 10.90 -9.07 -5.68
N THR A 176 11.30 -7.82 -5.66
CA THR A 176 11.44 -7.03 -6.89
C THR A 176 12.71 -6.19 -6.84
N HIS A 177 13.28 -5.93 -8.00
CA HIS A 177 14.36 -4.96 -8.17
C HIS A 177 13.78 -3.70 -8.84
N PRO A 178 13.47 -2.64 -8.09
CA PRO A 178 12.72 -1.49 -8.60
C PRO A 178 13.38 -0.81 -9.82
N ALA A 179 14.70 -0.67 -9.80
CA ALA A 179 15.45 0.02 -10.87
C ALA A 179 15.34 -0.67 -12.25
N SER A 180 15.18 -2.00 -12.30
CA SER A 180 15.00 -2.73 -13.56
C SER A 180 13.55 -2.99 -13.93
N THR A 181 12.61 -2.73 -13.03
CA THR A 181 11.18 -3.05 -13.19
C THR A 181 10.30 -1.80 -13.09
N THR A 182 9.76 -1.51 -11.92
CA THR A 182 8.75 -0.46 -11.69
C THR A 182 9.27 0.96 -11.85
N HIS A 183 10.56 1.20 -11.59
CA HIS A 183 11.18 2.52 -11.64
C HIS A 183 12.20 2.66 -12.79
N LYS A 184 12.17 1.76 -13.75
CA LYS A 184 13.07 1.80 -14.92
C LYS A 184 13.12 3.14 -15.66
N PRO A 185 12.01 3.90 -15.79
CA PRO A 185 12.03 5.22 -16.42
C PRO A 185 12.58 6.35 -15.52
N VAL A 186 12.75 6.09 -14.22
CA VAL A 186 13.20 7.10 -13.24
C VAL A 186 14.73 7.11 -13.19
N SER A 187 15.33 8.32 -13.23
CA SER A 187 16.78 8.43 -13.16
C SER A 187 17.33 7.86 -11.83
N TYR A 188 18.51 7.26 -11.86
CA TYR A 188 19.17 6.65 -10.69
C TYR A 188 19.31 7.57 -9.47
N THR A 189 19.32 8.87 -9.67
CA THR A 189 19.38 9.88 -8.59
C THR A 189 18.16 9.86 -7.67
N HIS A 190 17.00 9.44 -8.15
CA HIS A 190 15.75 9.36 -7.38
C HIS A 190 15.56 8.00 -6.67
N LEU A 191 16.37 6.99 -7.02
CA LEU A 191 16.27 5.64 -6.43
C LEU A 191 17.14 5.45 -5.18
N ARG A 192 17.96 6.46 -4.83
CA ARG A 192 18.84 6.46 -3.64
C ARG A 192 18.32 7.32 -2.48
N ALA A 193 17.13 7.90 -2.63
CA ALA A 193 16.54 8.76 -1.59
C ALA A 193 15.76 7.96 -0.55
#